data_dfed8f206c3d324577fdf0d334d5da2d
#
_entry.id   dfed8f206c3d324577fdf0d334d5da2d
#
_cell.length_a   1.000
_cell.length_b   1.000
_cell.length_c   1.000
_cell.angle_alpha   90.00
_cell.angle_beta   90.00
_cell.angle_gamma   90.00
#
_symmetry.space_group_name_H-M   'P 1'
#
loop_
_entity.id
_entity.type
_entity.pdbx_description
1 polymer ?
#
loop_
_entity_poly.entity_id
_entity_poly.type
_entity_poly.pdbx_seq_one_letter_code
_entity_poly.pdbx_strand_id
1 'polypeptide(L)'
;KEIKGFKVQTLASDTVASQVDTGAWASAASMNTARIASTGTGSASTNYIIAGGYYLPPSVDRSATEQYNGTAWTEVADCPQDLTYGNGLGSGTSSLLASYSQPGPVPGGYGPTTATHKWNGSSWSTVNSMNTFRQNAGTAGSTTAGLIFGGSAPSANANTESWDGTNWTETADLNTAKTDIGGGCGVQTAALSASGSPATTEQWDGSSWTEVTEINTARQNSGKAGLYTSALCISGQNPSTYVANVEVWNGSSWTEVSDVSTARGYVGGMSPTGSAGSSDAIIAGGSGASLSAATEVWTTSSSFTKINTGQVYYNS
;
A
#
# COMPACT_ATOMS: atom_id res chain seq x y z
N LYS A 1 -45.93 -40.41 -2.62
CA LYS A 1 -46.15 -39.33 -3.60
C LYS A 1 -44.85 -39.03 -4.27
N GLU A 2 -44.70 -39.46 -5.51
CA GLU A 2 -43.55 -39.23 -6.35
C GLU A 2 -43.55 -37.76 -6.80
N ILE A 3 -42.47 -37.01 -6.46
CA ILE A 3 -42.32 -35.63 -6.95
C ILE A 3 -41.69 -35.69 -8.32
N LYS A 4 -42.48 -35.62 -9.37
CA LYS A 4 -42.00 -35.51 -10.75
C LYS A 4 -41.71 -34.03 -11.04
N GLY A 5 -40.47 -33.76 -11.46
CA GLY A 5 -40.18 -32.59 -12.28
C GLY A 5 -39.35 -31.49 -11.69
N PHE A 6 -38.26 -31.75 -10.96
CA PHE A 6 -37.22 -30.74 -10.82
C PHE A 6 -36.07 -31.03 -11.81
N LYS A 7 -36.03 -30.27 -12.90
CA LYS A 7 -34.80 -30.15 -13.67
C LYS A 7 -33.82 -29.29 -12.82
N VAL A 8 -32.78 -29.93 -12.28
CA VAL A 8 -31.62 -29.18 -11.84
C VAL A 8 -30.97 -28.65 -13.11
N GLN A 9 -31.23 -27.39 -13.44
CA GLN A 9 -30.41 -26.68 -14.41
C GLN A 9 -29.07 -26.38 -13.71
N THR A 10 -28.11 -27.26 -13.91
CA THR A 10 -26.72 -26.89 -13.74
C THR A 10 -26.43 -25.90 -14.87
N LEU A 11 -26.47 -24.62 -14.55
CA LEU A 11 -25.88 -23.60 -15.40
C LEU A 11 -24.37 -23.91 -15.41
N ALA A 12 -23.91 -24.54 -16.49
CA ALA A 12 -22.50 -24.77 -16.76
C ALA A 12 -21.74 -23.45 -17.02
N SER A 13 -22.33 -22.34 -16.72
CA SER A 13 -21.79 -20.97 -16.83
C SER A 13 -22.01 -20.13 -15.58
N ASP A 14 -22.25 -20.71 -14.40
CA ASP A 14 -21.84 -20.03 -13.20
C ASP A 14 -20.31 -20.11 -13.14
N THR A 15 -19.68 -19.38 -14.04
CA THR A 15 -18.46 -18.70 -13.67
C THR A 15 -18.85 -18.02 -12.37
N VAL A 16 -18.26 -18.45 -11.27
CA VAL A 16 -18.29 -17.74 -10.00
C VAL A 16 -17.99 -16.31 -10.42
N ALA A 17 -19.04 -15.50 -10.54
CA ALA A 17 -18.88 -14.08 -10.79
C ALA A 17 -17.87 -13.68 -9.74
N SER A 18 -16.73 -13.15 -10.16
CA SER A 18 -15.64 -12.79 -9.28
C SER A 18 -16.29 -12.08 -8.11
N GLN A 19 -16.38 -12.75 -6.96
CA GLN A 19 -17.05 -12.16 -5.81
C GLN A 19 -16.13 -11.01 -5.45
N VAL A 20 -16.57 -9.82 -5.78
CA VAL A 20 -15.94 -8.59 -5.30
C VAL A 20 -16.00 -8.70 -3.80
N ASP A 21 -14.87 -8.74 -3.15
CA ASP A 21 -14.78 -8.76 -1.71
C ASP A 21 -15.54 -7.55 -1.17
N THR A 22 -16.75 -7.78 -0.68
CA THR A 22 -17.57 -6.74 -0.04
C THR A 22 -17.06 -6.53 1.38
N GLY A 23 -15.86 -5.99 1.49
CA GLY A 23 -15.31 -5.60 2.78
C GLY A 23 -15.87 -4.25 3.25
N ALA A 24 -15.54 -3.90 4.47
CA ALA A 24 -15.89 -2.62 5.07
C ALA A 24 -14.69 -2.00 5.78
N TRP A 25 -14.65 -0.69 5.78
CA TRP A 25 -13.71 0.09 6.56
C TRP A 25 -14.28 0.33 7.96
N ALA A 26 -13.44 0.17 8.97
CA ALA A 26 -13.75 0.49 10.35
C ALA A 26 -12.68 1.42 10.92
N SER A 27 -13.12 2.43 11.68
CA SER A 27 -12.18 3.27 12.42
C SER A 27 -11.47 2.45 13.47
N ALA A 28 -10.17 2.67 13.60
CA ALA A 28 -9.30 2.06 14.59
C ALA A 28 -8.66 3.16 15.49
N ALA A 29 -7.84 2.77 16.45
CA ALA A 29 -7.14 3.73 17.29
C ALA A 29 -6.30 4.68 16.44
N SER A 30 -6.41 5.98 16.68
CA SER A 30 -5.62 7.00 16.00
C SER A 30 -4.16 6.93 16.40
N MET A 31 -3.26 7.33 15.50
CA MET A 31 -1.86 7.60 15.82
C MET A 31 -1.76 8.68 16.92
N ASN A 32 -0.65 8.68 17.64
CA ASN A 32 -0.38 9.71 18.63
C ASN A 32 -0.17 11.08 17.99
N THR A 33 0.37 11.10 16.76
CA THR A 33 0.66 12.35 16.04
C THR A 33 0.08 12.32 14.62
N ALA A 34 -0.70 13.36 14.27
CA ALA A 34 -1.20 13.57 12.92
C ALA A 34 -0.04 13.89 11.97
N ARG A 35 0.05 13.19 10.83
CA ARG A 35 1.17 13.33 9.89
C ARG A 35 0.77 13.06 8.44
N ILE A 36 1.50 13.67 7.51
CA ILE A 36 1.40 13.50 6.06
C ILE A 36 2.77 13.15 5.49
N ALA A 37 2.79 12.52 4.35
CA ALA A 37 4.04 12.12 3.65
C ALA A 37 4.99 11.28 4.51
N SER A 38 4.42 10.56 5.46
CA SER A 38 5.11 9.55 6.25
C SER A 38 5.28 8.26 5.46
N THR A 39 6.25 7.48 5.88
CA THR A 39 6.51 6.17 5.28
C THR A 39 5.95 5.10 6.18
N GLY A 40 5.02 4.32 5.65
CA GLY A 40 4.40 3.23 6.38
C GLY A 40 4.58 1.89 5.69
N THR A 41 4.59 0.80 6.47
CA THR A 41 4.62 -0.56 5.96
C THR A 41 4.10 -1.55 6.98
N GLY A 42 3.56 -2.67 6.50
CA GLY A 42 2.99 -3.71 7.37
C GLY A 42 2.72 -5.00 6.61
N SER A 43 2.56 -6.08 7.34
CA SER A 43 2.17 -7.39 6.79
C SER A 43 0.70 -7.72 7.02
N ALA A 44 0.03 -6.96 7.87
CA ALA A 44 -1.38 -7.08 8.21
C ALA A 44 -1.85 -5.81 8.92
N SER A 45 -3.17 -5.62 9.01
CA SER A 45 -3.78 -4.54 9.79
C SER A 45 -3.46 -4.58 11.29
N THR A 46 -2.87 -5.66 11.77
CA THR A 46 -2.44 -5.85 13.16
C THR A 46 -0.93 -5.77 13.37
N ASN A 47 -0.16 -5.52 12.30
CA ASN A 47 1.30 -5.49 12.36
C ASN A 47 1.86 -4.43 11.39
N TYR A 48 1.85 -3.19 11.83
CA TYR A 48 2.11 -2.04 11.02
C TYR A 48 3.06 -1.04 11.68
N ILE A 49 3.91 -0.39 10.91
CA ILE A 49 4.82 0.66 11.37
C ILE A 49 4.74 1.87 10.44
N ILE A 50 4.84 3.06 11.02
CA ILE A 50 4.90 4.32 10.30
C ILE A 50 6.04 5.17 10.86
N ALA A 51 6.84 5.77 9.99
CA ALA A 51 7.97 6.60 10.37
C ALA A 51 8.00 7.92 9.61
N GLY A 52 8.51 8.95 10.26
CA GLY A 52 8.69 10.26 9.67
C GLY A 52 7.41 11.00 9.31
N GLY A 53 7.50 11.83 8.30
CA GLY A 53 6.42 12.65 7.77
C GLY A 53 6.45 14.09 8.23
N TYR A 54 5.51 14.87 7.71
CA TYR A 54 5.29 16.25 8.11
C TYR A 54 4.31 16.36 9.25
N TYR A 55 4.60 17.25 10.19
CA TYR A 55 3.68 17.78 11.20
C TYR A 55 3.48 19.28 10.98
N LEU A 56 2.35 19.82 11.43
CA LEU A 56 2.20 21.28 11.51
C LEU A 56 2.99 21.81 12.72
N PRO A 57 3.59 23.04 12.62
CA PRO A 57 4.31 23.65 13.74
C PRO A 57 3.48 23.65 15.04
N PRO A 58 4.13 23.49 16.24
CA PRO A 58 5.55 23.67 16.49
C PRO A 58 6.42 22.42 16.52
N SER A 59 5.89 21.21 16.29
CA SER A 59 6.75 20.02 16.40
C SER A 59 7.51 19.76 15.09
N VAL A 60 8.83 19.62 15.23
CA VAL A 60 9.78 19.48 14.12
C VAL A 60 10.37 18.09 14.00
N ASP A 61 9.90 17.15 14.84
CA ASP A 61 10.45 15.79 14.81
C ASP A 61 9.82 14.99 13.67
N ARG A 62 10.62 14.66 12.66
CA ARG A 62 10.22 13.90 11.47
C ARG A 62 10.85 12.52 11.43
N SER A 63 11.54 12.15 12.49
CA SER A 63 12.11 10.81 12.69
C SER A 63 11.19 9.90 13.49
N ALA A 64 10.20 10.47 14.18
CA ALA A 64 9.29 9.74 15.07
C ALA A 64 8.66 8.54 14.39
N THR A 65 8.70 7.42 15.09
CA THR A 65 8.21 6.14 14.60
C THR A 65 7.14 5.60 15.55
N GLU A 66 6.01 5.20 14.98
CA GLU A 66 4.92 4.58 15.72
C GLU A 66 4.61 3.19 15.14
N GLN A 67 4.34 2.24 16.01
CA GLN A 67 3.96 0.87 15.64
C GLN A 67 2.53 0.57 16.09
N TYR A 68 1.75 -0.05 15.22
CA TYR A 68 0.39 -0.49 15.48
C TYR A 68 0.33 -2.01 15.66
N ASN A 69 -0.33 -2.46 16.72
CA ASN A 69 -0.44 -3.87 17.08
C ASN A 69 -1.83 -4.48 16.84
N GLY A 70 -2.70 -3.77 16.13
CA GLY A 70 -4.09 -4.17 15.91
C GLY A 70 -5.07 -3.51 16.90
N THR A 71 -4.57 -2.90 17.99
CA THR A 71 -5.41 -2.29 19.01
C THR A 71 -4.99 -0.86 19.33
N ALA A 72 -3.70 -0.59 19.39
CA ALA A 72 -3.14 0.70 19.79
C ALA A 72 -1.85 1.01 19.03
N TRP A 73 -1.57 2.31 18.88
CA TRP A 73 -0.29 2.83 18.43
C TRP A 73 0.64 3.04 19.62
N THR A 74 1.87 2.67 19.45
CA THR A 74 2.94 2.84 20.44
C THR A 74 4.13 3.52 19.76
N GLU A 75 4.65 4.57 20.38
CA GLU A 75 5.89 5.19 19.97
C GLU A 75 7.06 4.24 20.25
N VAL A 76 7.93 4.06 19.27
CA VAL A 76 9.09 3.17 19.33
C VAL A 76 10.35 3.95 18.96
N ALA A 77 11.50 3.29 18.85
CA ALA A 77 12.74 3.97 18.53
C ALA A 77 12.65 4.72 17.20
N ASP A 78 13.04 5.98 17.20
CA ASP A 78 13.01 6.86 16.04
C ASP A 78 13.94 6.42 14.92
N CYS A 79 13.55 6.74 13.69
CA CYS A 79 14.41 6.57 12.53
C CYS A 79 15.69 7.41 12.71
N PRO A 80 16.87 6.95 12.28
CA PRO A 80 18.14 7.65 12.47
C PRO A 80 18.18 9.07 11.87
N GLN A 81 17.26 9.38 10.97
CA GLN A 81 17.19 10.68 10.30
C GLN A 81 15.74 11.11 10.11
N ASP A 82 15.52 12.43 10.06
CA ASP A 82 14.26 13.00 9.61
C ASP A 82 13.97 12.56 8.17
N LEU A 83 12.76 12.14 7.91
CA LEU A 83 12.38 11.66 6.59
C LEU A 83 10.95 12.05 6.19
N THR A 84 10.79 12.33 4.91
CA THR A 84 9.50 12.55 4.26
C THR A 84 9.47 11.91 2.87
N TYR A 85 8.31 11.53 2.41
CA TYR A 85 8.13 10.93 1.07
C TYR A 85 8.98 9.67 0.83
N GLY A 86 9.30 8.94 1.87
CA GLY A 86 10.11 7.73 1.79
C GLY A 86 9.34 6.54 1.23
N ASN A 87 10.09 5.50 0.91
CA ASN A 87 9.56 4.27 0.33
C ASN A 87 9.76 3.14 1.33
N GLY A 88 8.65 2.54 1.78
CA GLY A 88 8.65 1.50 2.81
C GLY A 88 8.26 0.13 2.26
N LEU A 89 8.92 -0.92 2.72
CA LEU A 89 8.56 -2.30 2.43
C LEU A 89 8.85 -3.22 3.63
N GLY A 90 8.20 -4.36 3.68
CA GLY A 90 8.32 -5.30 4.80
C GLY A 90 7.11 -5.33 5.73
N SER A 91 7.33 -5.54 7.01
CA SER A 91 6.28 -5.69 8.03
C SER A 91 6.48 -4.74 9.21
N GLY A 92 5.49 -4.60 10.08
CA GLY A 92 5.61 -3.77 11.28
C GLY A 92 6.75 -4.15 12.23
N THR A 93 7.23 -5.38 12.15
CA THR A 93 8.36 -5.89 12.97
C THR A 93 9.66 -6.06 12.20
N SER A 94 9.63 -5.93 10.87
CA SER A 94 10.84 -6.05 10.02
C SER A 94 10.61 -5.24 8.74
N SER A 95 11.18 -4.03 8.69
CA SER A 95 10.93 -3.06 7.62
C SER A 95 12.22 -2.53 7.02
N LEU A 96 12.13 -2.11 5.76
CA LEU A 96 13.08 -1.21 5.11
C LEU A 96 12.40 0.10 4.79
N LEU A 97 13.09 1.20 5.08
CA LEU A 97 12.77 2.53 4.57
C LEU A 97 13.94 2.97 3.68
N ALA A 98 13.65 3.23 2.43
CA ALA A 98 14.70 3.54 1.46
C ALA A 98 14.36 4.80 0.67
N SER A 99 15.39 5.56 0.38
CA SER A 99 15.31 6.77 -0.44
C SER A 99 14.17 7.69 -0.05
N TYR A 100 14.47 8.86 0.43
CA TYR A 100 13.51 9.81 0.98
C TYR A 100 14.05 11.24 0.88
N SER A 101 13.23 12.24 1.16
CA SER A 101 13.67 13.59 1.37
C SER A 101 13.97 13.82 2.85
N GLN A 102 15.08 14.49 3.14
CA GLN A 102 15.50 14.88 4.49
C GLN A 102 15.70 16.40 4.53
N PRO A 103 15.65 17.05 5.72
CA PRO A 103 16.03 18.44 5.85
C PRO A 103 17.43 18.68 5.29
N GLY A 104 17.52 19.63 4.36
CA GLY A 104 18.79 20.03 3.78
C GLY A 104 19.59 20.95 4.70
N PRO A 105 20.85 21.25 4.32
CA PRO A 105 21.74 22.12 5.11
C PRO A 105 21.30 23.58 5.14
N VAL A 106 20.32 23.96 4.34
CA VAL A 106 19.73 25.31 4.34
C VAL A 106 18.37 25.29 5.05
N PRO A 107 18.03 26.28 5.88
CA PRO A 107 16.74 26.36 6.55
C PRO A 107 15.57 26.26 5.54
N GLY A 108 14.68 25.28 5.73
CA GLY A 108 13.55 25.02 4.84
C GLY A 108 13.84 24.23 3.58
N GLY A 109 15.11 23.86 3.32
CA GLY A 109 15.49 22.98 2.22
C GLY A 109 15.32 21.50 2.56
N TYR A 110 14.89 20.73 1.56
CA TYR A 110 14.88 19.26 1.63
C TYR A 110 15.86 18.74 0.60
N GLY A 111 16.74 17.85 1.03
CA GLY A 111 17.70 17.18 0.16
C GLY A 111 17.32 15.74 -0.12
N PRO A 112 17.50 15.28 -1.36
CA PRO A 112 17.33 13.88 -1.69
C PRO A 112 18.40 13.01 -1.05
N THR A 113 18.04 11.79 -0.64
CA THR A 113 18.98 10.79 -0.16
C THR A 113 18.63 9.40 -0.70
N THR A 114 19.65 8.59 -0.96
CA THR A 114 19.50 7.18 -1.31
C THR A 114 19.61 6.27 -0.08
N ALA A 115 19.76 6.82 1.11
CA ALA A 115 19.94 6.07 2.34
C ALA A 115 18.84 5.04 2.55
N THR A 116 19.23 3.90 3.11
CA THR A 116 18.30 2.83 3.47
C THR A 116 18.48 2.47 4.94
N HIS A 117 17.36 2.40 5.65
CA HIS A 117 17.32 2.01 7.06
C HIS A 117 16.48 0.75 7.22
N LYS A 118 16.96 -0.15 8.07
CA LYS A 118 16.31 -1.42 8.38
C LYS A 118 15.85 -1.44 9.83
N TRP A 119 14.57 -1.74 10.02
CA TRP A 119 13.94 -1.99 11.32
C TRP A 119 13.97 -3.47 11.65
N ASN A 120 14.34 -3.83 12.87
CA ASN A 120 14.42 -5.22 13.35
C ASN A 120 13.35 -5.58 14.41
N GLY A 121 12.36 -4.71 14.61
CA GLY A 121 11.33 -4.86 15.65
C GLY A 121 11.63 -4.09 16.94
N SER A 122 12.86 -3.53 17.10
CA SER A 122 13.25 -2.78 18.30
C SER A 122 14.14 -1.58 18.00
N SER A 123 14.91 -1.60 16.93
CA SER A 123 15.84 -0.53 16.56
C SER A 123 16.04 -0.44 15.06
N TRP A 124 16.47 0.74 14.62
CA TRP A 124 16.88 1.01 13.25
C TRP A 124 18.39 0.83 13.06
N SER A 125 18.78 0.37 11.90
CA SER A 125 20.16 0.33 11.45
C SER A 125 20.28 0.83 10.01
N THR A 126 21.35 1.55 9.70
CA THR A 126 21.64 1.95 8.31
C THR A 126 22.28 0.77 7.57
N VAL A 127 21.78 0.52 6.36
CA VAL A 127 22.28 -0.54 5.47
C VAL A 127 22.68 0.08 4.12
N ASN A 128 23.04 -0.75 3.13
CA ASN A 128 23.50 -0.26 1.84
C ASN A 128 22.45 0.57 1.13
N SER A 129 22.85 1.75 0.65
CA SER A 129 21.99 2.72 -0.03
C SER A 129 21.54 2.23 -1.40
N MET A 130 20.40 2.76 -1.87
CA MET A 130 19.96 2.62 -3.25
C MET A 130 20.94 3.28 -4.23
N ASN A 131 20.89 2.88 -5.47
CA ASN A 131 21.71 3.47 -6.53
C ASN A 131 21.15 4.83 -6.99
N THR A 132 19.84 4.95 -7.07
CA THR A 132 19.17 6.16 -7.56
C THR A 132 18.18 6.69 -6.53
N PHE A 133 18.31 7.98 -6.18
CA PHE A 133 17.32 8.67 -5.34
C PHE A 133 15.94 8.67 -6.00
N ARG A 134 14.92 8.42 -5.17
CA ARG A 134 13.50 8.60 -5.55
C ARG A 134 12.61 8.75 -4.33
N GLN A 135 11.54 9.49 -4.47
CA GLN A 135 10.50 9.64 -3.46
C GLN A 135 9.14 9.27 -4.03
N ASN A 136 8.17 8.95 -3.19
CA ASN A 136 6.80 8.57 -3.61
C ASN A 136 6.78 7.44 -4.66
N ALA A 137 7.69 6.50 -4.55
CA ALA A 137 7.77 5.33 -5.43
C ALA A 137 6.77 4.24 -5.03
N GLY A 138 6.64 3.26 -5.90
CA GLY A 138 5.99 1.99 -5.58
C GLY A 138 6.96 1.03 -4.91
N THR A 139 6.45 0.17 -4.03
CA THR A 139 7.25 -0.81 -3.29
C THR A 139 6.58 -2.16 -3.22
N ALA A 140 7.36 -3.24 -3.21
CA ALA A 140 6.86 -4.59 -3.00
C ALA A 140 7.91 -5.46 -2.29
N GLY A 141 7.47 -6.51 -1.62
CA GLY A 141 8.38 -7.50 -1.03
C GLY A 141 8.73 -7.24 0.44
N SER A 142 9.89 -7.74 0.86
CA SER A 142 10.31 -7.83 2.26
C SER A 142 11.71 -7.27 2.49
N THR A 143 12.16 -7.28 3.74
CA THR A 143 13.52 -6.86 4.14
C THR A 143 14.65 -7.76 3.64
N THR A 144 14.34 -8.87 3.01
CA THR A 144 15.31 -9.80 2.40
C THR A 144 15.14 -9.96 0.90
N ALA A 145 14.00 -9.51 0.35
CA ALA A 145 13.68 -9.58 -1.07
C ALA A 145 12.69 -8.47 -1.40
N GLY A 146 13.19 -7.31 -1.78
CA GLY A 146 12.41 -6.09 -2.00
C GLY A 146 12.49 -5.56 -3.41
N LEU A 147 11.52 -4.74 -3.80
CA LEU A 147 11.46 -4.06 -5.07
C LEU A 147 10.98 -2.63 -4.85
N ILE A 148 11.64 -1.65 -5.47
CA ILE A 148 11.21 -0.25 -5.53
C ILE A 148 11.20 0.20 -6.99
N PHE A 149 10.11 0.84 -7.42
CA PHE A 149 9.89 1.20 -8.82
C PHE A 149 9.21 2.55 -8.99
N GLY A 150 9.57 3.25 -10.05
CA GLY A 150 9.05 4.58 -10.37
C GLY A 150 9.41 5.64 -9.32
N GLY A 151 8.53 6.59 -9.10
CA GLY A 151 8.71 7.68 -8.16
C GLY A 151 9.28 8.94 -8.80
N SER A 152 9.66 9.92 -7.99
CA SER A 152 10.19 11.21 -8.45
C SER A 152 11.68 11.35 -8.12
N ALA A 153 12.50 11.77 -9.14
CA ALA A 153 13.94 11.92 -8.97
C ALA A 153 14.60 12.89 -10.00
N PRO A 154 14.44 14.17 -9.99
CA PRO A 154 13.40 15.05 -9.45
C PRO A 154 12.10 15.07 -10.28
N SER A 155 12.07 14.40 -11.43
CA SER A 155 10.91 14.21 -12.29
C SER A 155 10.42 12.76 -12.22
N ALA A 156 9.33 12.45 -12.93
CA ALA A 156 8.84 11.08 -13.06
C ALA A 156 9.95 10.14 -13.53
N ASN A 157 10.03 8.99 -12.90
CA ASN A 157 11.09 8.00 -13.07
C ASN A 157 10.48 6.64 -13.40
N ALA A 158 11.14 5.86 -14.25
CA ALA A 158 10.76 4.49 -14.57
C ALA A 158 11.62 3.43 -13.87
N ASN A 159 12.78 3.84 -13.33
CA ASN A 159 13.77 2.90 -12.80
C ASN A 159 13.18 1.97 -11.75
N THR A 160 13.65 0.73 -11.80
CA THR A 160 13.32 -0.29 -10.82
C THR A 160 14.59 -0.84 -10.20
N GLU A 161 14.63 -0.92 -8.88
CA GLU A 161 15.73 -1.54 -8.14
C GLU A 161 15.21 -2.68 -7.26
N SER A 162 15.95 -3.79 -7.26
CA SER A 162 15.69 -4.97 -6.42
C SER A 162 16.67 -5.03 -5.27
N TRP A 163 16.19 -5.45 -4.09
CA TRP A 163 16.97 -5.65 -2.87
C TRP A 163 17.12 -7.13 -2.56
N ASP A 164 18.33 -7.61 -2.37
CA ASP A 164 18.66 -9.02 -2.10
C ASP A 164 18.84 -9.35 -0.59
N GLY A 165 18.53 -8.40 0.28
CA GLY A 165 18.79 -8.48 1.73
C GLY A 165 20.06 -7.76 2.15
N THR A 166 20.92 -7.35 1.19
CA THR A 166 22.21 -6.70 1.41
C THR A 166 22.44 -5.52 0.48
N ASN A 167 22.15 -5.68 -0.81
CA ASN A 167 22.43 -4.69 -1.85
C ASN A 167 21.23 -4.39 -2.72
N TRP A 168 21.19 -3.17 -3.26
CA TRP A 168 20.29 -2.77 -4.31
C TRP A 168 20.92 -2.99 -5.68
N THR A 169 20.16 -3.54 -6.61
CA THR A 169 20.56 -3.78 -8.00
C THR A 169 19.50 -3.28 -8.94
N GLU A 170 19.90 -2.54 -9.96
CA GLU A 170 19.01 -2.06 -11.00
C GLU A 170 18.49 -3.24 -11.84
N THR A 171 17.22 -3.22 -12.20
CA THR A 171 16.55 -4.25 -13.00
C THR A 171 15.69 -3.59 -14.08
N ALA A 172 14.84 -4.36 -14.81
CA ALA A 172 14.04 -3.80 -15.88
C ALA A 172 13.07 -2.72 -15.40
N ASP A 173 13.05 -1.60 -16.10
CA ASP A 173 12.26 -0.42 -15.77
C ASP A 173 10.76 -0.59 -16.09
N LEU A 174 9.91 0.21 -15.43
CA LEU A 174 8.52 0.41 -15.85
C LEU A 174 8.47 0.85 -17.32
N ASN A 175 7.44 0.44 -18.04
CA ASN A 175 7.22 0.92 -19.42
C ASN A 175 6.89 2.41 -19.44
N THR A 176 6.26 2.91 -18.40
CA THR A 176 5.88 4.32 -18.28
C THR A 176 6.48 4.93 -17.00
N ALA A 177 7.31 5.97 -17.19
CA ALA A 177 7.82 6.75 -16.06
C ALA A 177 6.67 7.43 -15.31
N LYS A 178 6.61 7.25 -13.98
CA LYS A 178 5.54 7.85 -13.17
C LYS A 178 6.03 8.28 -11.79
N THR A 179 5.35 9.28 -11.24
CA THR A 179 5.56 9.81 -9.88
C THR A 179 4.32 9.61 -9.01
N ASP A 180 4.45 9.89 -7.73
CA ASP A 180 3.34 9.95 -6.77
C ASP A 180 2.51 8.64 -6.73
N ILE A 181 3.19 7.51 -6.85
CA ILE A 181 2.56 6.18 -6.82
C ILE A 181 1.94 5.93 -5.44
N GLY A 182 2.62 6.38 -4.38
CA GLY A 182 2.13 6.30 -3.00
C GLY A 182 2.26 4.91 -2.36
N GLY A 183 2.86 3.96 -3.05
CA GLY A 183 3.07 2.59 -2.61
C GLY A 183 2.85 1.59 -3.74
N GLY A 184 3.08 0.33 -3.45
CA GLY A 184 2.86 -0.79 -4.36
C GLY A 184 2.30 -1.99 -3.61
N CYS A 185 2.17 -3.11 -4.27
CA CYS A 185 1.76 -4.35 -3.64
C CYS A 185 2.39 -5.56 -4.32
N GLY A 186 2.42 -6.67 -3.59
CA GLY A 186 3.02 -7.91 -4.07
C GLY A 186 4.35 -8.25 -3.39
N VAL A 187 5.14 -9.07 -4.08
CA VAL A 187 6.47 -9.54 -3.65
C VAL A 187 7.51 -9.16 -4.71
N GLN A 188 8.79 -9.32 -4.40
CA GLN A 188 9.89 -8.96 -5.31
C GLN A 188 9.77 -9.57 -6.72
N THR A 189 9.22 -10.77 -6.83
CA THR A 189 9.10 -11.50 -8.11
C THR A 189 7.72 -11.36 -8.75
N ALA A 190 6.77 -10.67 -8.11
CA ALA A 190 5.41 -10.49 -8.61
C ALA A 190 4.77 -9.25 -7.95
N ALA A 191 4.80 -8.11 -8.62
CA ALA A 191 4.36 -6.83 -8.08
C ALA A 191 3.36 -6.12 -8.99
N LEU A 192 2.60 -5.20 -8.40
CA LEU A 192 1.67 -4.34 -9.10
C LEU A 192 1.98 -2.87 -8.80
N SER A 193 2.19 -2.09 -9.85
CA SER A 193 2.26 -0.64 -9.83
C SER A 193 0.95 -0.09 -10.34
N ALA A 194 0.14 0.51 -9.47
CA ALA A 194 -1.13 1.12 -9.86
C ALA A 194 -1.19 2.56 -9.36
N SER A 195 -1.96 3.41 -10.04
CA SER A 195 -2.03 4.85 -9.74
C SER A 195 -0.72 5.62 -9.98
N GLY A 196 -0.67 6.85 -9.54
CA GLY A 196 0.45 7.75 -9.79
C GLY A 196 0.13 8.76 -10.90
N SER A 197 1.16 9.43 -11.40
CA SER A 197 1.04 10.37 -12.51
C SER A 197 2.07 10.02 -13.60
N PRO A 198 1.62 9.48 -14.74
CA PRO A 198 0.26 9.05 -15.08
C PRO A 198 -0.26 7.86 -14.25
N ALA A 199 -1.57 7.64 -14.26
CA ALA A 199 -2.25 6.62 -13.44
C ALA A 199 -2.28 5.24 -14.09
N THR A 200 -1.31 4.91 -14.93
CA THR A 200 -1.17 3.58 -15.56
C THR A 200 -1.02 2.47 -14.54
N THR A 201 -1.42 1.27 -14.92
CA THR A 201 -1.22 0.06 -14.11
C THR A 201 -0.29 -0.90 -14.85
N GLU A 202 0.76 -1.34 -14.16
CA GLU A 202 1.73 -2.29 -14.70
C GLU A 202 1.97 -3.44 -13.72
N GLN A 203 2.11 -4.65 -14.25
CA GLN A 203 2.45 -5.86 -13.50
C GLN A 203 3.89 -6.28 -13.76
N TRP A 204 4.59 -6.67 -12.69
CA TRP A 204 5.92 -7.25 -12.70
C TRP A 204 5.86 -8.76 -12.56
N ASP A 205 6.55 -9.49 -13.43
CA ASP A 205 6.62 -10.96 -13.44
C ASP A 205 7.93 -11.54 -12.86
N GLY A 206 8.78 -10.69 -12.30
CA GLY A 206 10.11 -11.04 -11.81
C GLY A 206 11.23 -10.70 -12.80
N SER A 207 10.90 -10.32 -14.04
CA SER A 207 11.85 -9.99 -15.10
C SER A 207 11.49 -8.77 -15.94
N SER A 208 10.20 -8.49 -16.10
CA SER A 208 9.69 -7.40 -16.95
C SER A 208 8.37 -6.84 -16.43
N TRP A 209 8.10 -5.57 -16.79
CA TRP A 209 6.82 -4.92 -16.55
C TRP A 209 5.91 -5.03 -17.75
N THR A 210 4.63 -5.28 -17.53
CA THR A 210 3.59 -5.35 -18.56
C THR A 210 2.44 -4.45 -18.17
N GLU A 211 2.01 -3.58 -19.08
CA GLU A 211 0.85 -2.73 -18.88
C GLU A 211 -0.44 -3.56 -18.88
N VAL A 212 -1.32 -3.27 -17.94
CA VAL A 212 -2.61 -3.96 -17.74
C VAL A 212 -3.72 -2.95 -17.55
N THR A 213 -4.95 -3.41 -17.28
CA THR A 213 -6.12 -2.55 -17.09
C THR A 213 -5.89 -1.49 -16.01
N GLU A 214 -6.10 -0.24 -16.36
CA GLU A 214 -5.95 0.90 -15.45
C GLU A 214 -7.04 0.94 -14.38
N ILE A 215 -6.77 1.65 -13.28
CA ILE A 215 -7.76 1.97 -12.26
C ILE A 215 -8.90 2.82 -12.86
N ASN A 216 -10.14 2.61 -12.39
CA ASN A 216 -11.30 3.33 -12.92
C ASN A 216 -11.24 4.84 -12.63
N THR A 217 -10.73 5.21 -11.46
CA THR A 217 -10.56 6.62 -11.06
C THR A 217 -9.08 6.96 -10.94
N ALA A 218 -8.55 7.69 -11.92
CA ALA A 218 -7.14 8.11 -11.94
C ALA A 218 -6.81 8.97 -10.72
N ARG A 219 -5.77 8.59 -9.97
CA ARG A 219 -5.33 9.25 -8.74
C ARG A 219 -3.88 8.96 -8.41
N GLN A 220 -3.32 9.77 -7.55
CA GLN A 220 -1.94 9.68 -7.06
C GLN A 220 -1.92 9.69 -5.53
N ASN A 221 -0.76 9.37 -4.93
CA ASN A 221 -0.55 9.37 -3.48
C ASN A 221 -1.59 8.54 -2.71
N SER A 222 -2.00 7.41 -3.30
CA SER A 222 -2.99 6.49 -2.76
C SER A 222 -2.33 5.36 -1.97
N GLY A 223 -3.00 4.88 -0.93
CA GLY A 223 -2.60 3.66 -0.23
C GLY A 223 -2.74 2.42 -1.12
N LYS A 224 -1.91 1.43 -0.86
CA LYS A 224 -1.95 0.12 -1.54
C LYS A 224 -1.89 -1.00 -0.53
N ALA A 225 -2.59 -2.10 -0.82
CA ALA A 225 -2.48 -3.32 -0.04
C ALA A 225 -2.72 -4.55 -0.93
N GLY A 226 -2.13 -5.68 -0.55
CA GLY A 226 -2.39 -6.96 -1.18
C GLY A 226 -1.30 -7.50 -2.09
N LEU A 227 -1.68 -8.42 -2.95
CA LEU A 227 -0.83 -9.13 -3.89
C LEU A 227 -1.02 -8.61 -5.32
N TYR A 228 -0.09 -8.94 -6.22
CA TYR A 228 -0.19 -8.54 -7.62
C TYR A 228 -1.44 -9.08 -8.35
N THR A 229 -2.08 -10.13 -7.83
CA THR A 229 -3.35 -10.70 -8.35
C THR A 229 -4.59 -10.32 -7.55
N SER A 230 -4.43 -9.70 -6.38
CA SER A 230 -5.54 -9.33 -5.49
C SER A 230 -5.11 -8.15 -4.63
N ALA A 231 -5.43 -6.94 -5.05
CA ALA A 231 -4.91 -5.72 -4.46
C ALA A 231 -6.01 -4.68 -4.21
N LEU A 232 -5.74 -3.78 -3.29
CA LEU A 232 -6.53 -2.59 -3.02
C LEU A 232 -5.75 -1.34 -3.46
N CYS A 233 -6.44 -0.42 -4.13
CA CYS A 233 -6.02 0.97 -4.32
C CYS A 233 -6.95 1.86 -3.51
N ILE A 234 -6.40 2.54 -2.50
CA ILE A 234 -7.17 3.10 -1.40
C ILE A 234 -7.00 4.62 -1.36
N SER A 235 -8.12 5.37 -1.45
CA SER A 235 -8.10 6.83 -1.30
C SER A 235 -7.09 7.47 -2.27
N GLY A 236 -6.58 8.64 -1.97
CA GLY A 236 -5.59 9.34 -2.79
C GLY A 236 -6.06 10.72 -3.23
N GLN A 237 -5.37 11.26 -4.21
CA GLN A 237 -5.64 12.58 -4.76
C GLN A 237 -5.79 12.48 -6.29
N ASN A 238 -6.90 12.94 -6.83
CA ASN A 238 -6.96 13.30 -8.25
C ASN A 238 -6.35 14.71 -8.41
N PRO A 239 -6.09 15.22 -9.61
CA PRO A 239 -5.32 16.45 -9.78
C PRO A 239 -5.78 17.65 -8.94
N SER A 240 -7.03 17.69 -8.47
CA SER A 240 -7.60 18.86 -7.79
C SER A 240 -8.20 18.56 -6.41
N THR A 241 -8.52 17.32 -6.09
CA THR A 241 -9.22 16.97 -4.84
C THR A 241 -8.76 15.64 -4.26
N TYR A 242 -8.90 15.48 -2.95
CA TYR A 242 -8.77 14.18 -2.30
C TYR A 242 -10.04 13.35 -2.54
N VAL A 243 -9.87 12.05 -2.74
CA VAL A 243 -10.95 11.10 -2.98
C VAL A 243 -10.97 10.02 -1.90
N ALA A 244 -12.14 9.49 -1.61
CA ALA A 244 -12.31 8.40 -0.65
C ALA A 244 -12.40 7.02 -1.33
N ASN A 245 -12.47 6.99 -2.67
CA ASN A 245 -12.69 5.80 -3.45
C ASN A 245 -11.69 4.69 -3.14
N VAL A 246 -12.20 3.47 -3.09
CA VAL A 246 -11.40 2.26 -2.97
C VAL A 246 -11.74 1.32 -4.12
N GLU A 247 -10.72 0.81 -4.78
CA GLU A 247 -10.87 -0.15 -5.86
C GLU A 247 -10.11 -1.43 -5.55
N VAL A 248 -10.72 -2.56 -5.85
CA VAL A 248 -10.13 -3.90 -5.75
C VAL A 248 -9.70 -4.38 -7.11
N TRP A 249 -8.48 -4.87 -7.20
CA TRP A 249 -7.91 -5.59 -8.33
C TRP A 249 -8.11 -7.09 -8.17
N ASN A 250 -8.61 -7.77 -9.19
CA ASN A 250 -8.84 -9.22 -9.19
C ASN A 250 -7.83 -10.01 -10.05
N GLY A 251 -6.76 -9.38 -10.49
CA GLY A 251 -5.77 -9.95 -11.42
C GLY A 251 -6.01 -9.58 -12.88
N SER A 252 -7.19 -8.98 -13.22
CA SER A 252 -7.52 -8.61 -14.61
C SER A 252 -8.29 -7.28 -14.73
N SER A 253 -9.04 -6.87 -13.71
CA SER A 253 -9.85 -5.66 -13.71
C SER A 253 -9.98 -5.05 -12.33
N TRP A 254 -10.28 -3.75 -12.30
CA TRP A 254 -10.57 -3.00 -11.09
C TRP A 254 -12.07 -2.88 -10.87
N THR A 255 -12.51 -2.99 -9.65
CA THR A 255 -13.91 -2.82 -9.24
C THR A 255 -13.97 -1.92 -8.02
N GLU A 256 -14.86 -0.92 -8.04
CA GLU A 256 -15.08 -0.03 -6.90
C GLU A 256 -15.80 -0.79 -5.77
N VAL A 257 -15.35 -0.56 -4.55
CA VAL A 257 -15.87 -1.16 -3.31
C VAL A 257 -16.15 -0.07 -2.29
N SER A 258 -16.44 -0.44 -1.03
CA SER A 258 -16.76 0.53 0.02
C SER A 258 -15.62 1.53 0.24
N ASP A 259 -15.95 2.81 0.23
CA ASP A 259 -15.01 3.92 0.43
C ASP A 259 -14.49 4.00 1.87
N VAL A 260 -13.32 4.60 2.04
CA VAL A 260 -12.86 5.06 3.37
C VAL A 260 -13.77 6.18 3.89
N SER A 261 -13.84 6.34 5.20
CA SER A 261 -14.75 7.32 5.81
C SER A 261 -14.41 8.78 5.47
N THR A 262 -13.16 9.06 5.16
CA THR A 262 -12.68 10.43 4.87
C THR A 262 -11.71 10.43 3.70
N ALA A 263 -12.00 11.25 2.70
CA ALA A 263 -11.12 11.47 1.55
C ALA A 263 -9.78 12.05 1.98
N ARG A 264 -8.68 11.39 1.61
CA ARG A 264 -7.32 11.79 1.97
C ARG A 264 -6.27 11.15 1.06
N GLY A 265 -5.17 11.85 0.88
CA GLY A 265 -4.00 11.34 0.18
C GLY A 265 -2.75 11.39 1.05
N TYR A 266 -1.61 10.96 0.50
CA TYR A 266 -0.35 10.87 1.24
C TYR A 266 -0.48 10.06 2.52
N VAL A 267 -1.38 9.09 2.51
CA VAL A 267 -1.54 8.15 3.62
C VAL A 267 -0.26 7.34 3.75
N GLY A 268 0.08 6.95 4.96
CA GLY A 268 1.06 5.92 5.17
C GLY A 268 0.53 4.66 4.46
N GLY A 269 0.91 4.49 3.21
CA GLY A 269 0.37 3.44 2.35
C GLY A 269 1.01 2.11 2.66
N MET A 270 0.24 1.07 2.43
CA MET A 270 0.48 -0.20 3.02
C MET A 270 0.46 -1.31 2.06
N SER A 271 1.57 -1.89 1.84
CA SER A 271 1.58 -3.26 1.35
C SER A 271 1.68 -4.22 2.54
N PRO A 272 0.64 -4.95 2.89
CA PRO A 272 0.89 -6.19 3.57
C PRO A 272 1.75 -7.03 2.64
N THR A 273 3.02 -7.22 2.98
CA THR A 273 3.89 -8.19 2.32
C THR A 273 3.45 -9.62 2.66
N GLY A 274 2.16 -9.80 2.89
CA GLY A 274 1.57 -11.03 3.39
C GLY A 274 0.65 -11.67 2.38
N SER A 275 0.27 -12.90 2.67
CA SER A 275 -0.62 -13.74 1.89
C SER A 275 -2.09 -13.31 1.93
N ALA A 276 -2.43 -12.16 2.53
CA ALA A 276 -3.82 -11.76 2.77
C ALA A 276 -4.53 -11.21 1.52
N GLY A 277 -3.81 -10.87 0.46
CA GLY A 277 -4.41 -10.28 -0.74
C GLY A 277 -5.17 -9.00 -0.42
N SER A 278 -6.33 -8.80 -1.05
CA SER A 278 -7.22 -7.66 -0.78
C SER A 278 -8.12 -7.84 0.46
N SER A 279 -7.90 -8.87 1.28
CA SER A 279 -8.79 -9.19 2.40
C SER A 279 -8.47 -8.44 3.70
N ASP A 280 -7.31 -7.82 3.81
CA ASP A 280 -6.86 -7.10 4.99
C ASP A 280 -6.02 -5.89 4.59
N ALA A 281 -6.35 -4.72 5.09
CA ALA A 281 -5.60 -3.50 4.85
C ALA A 281 -5.75 -2.51 6.01
N ILE A 282 -4.78 -1.61 6.09
CA ILE A 282 -4.80 -0.47 7.02
C ILE A 282 -4.34 0.78 6.30
N ILE A 283 -4.95 1.91 6.60
CA ILE A 283 -4.43 3.23 6.25
C ILE A 283 -4.34 4.08 7.50
N ALA A 284 -3.29 4.88 7.60
CA ALA A 284 -3.07 5.76 8.74
C ALA A 284 -2.52 7.12 8.29
N GLY A 285 -2.92 8.18 8.97
CA GLY A 285 -2.48 9.54 8.66
C GLY A 285 -3.02 10.09 7.35
N GLY A 286 -2.19 10.90 6.70
CA GLY A 286 -2.50 11.55 5.44
C GLY A 286 -3.10 12.95 5.58
N SER A 287 -3.48 13.54 4.45
CA SER A 287 -4.10 14.84 4.37
C SER A 287 -5.41 14.79 3.59
N GLY A 288 -6.38 15.49 4.09
CA GLY A 288 -7.64 15.82 3.44
C GLY A 288 -7.90 17.30 3.63
N ALA A 289 -8.97 17.67 4.33
CA ALA A 289 -9.23 19.05 4.76
C ALA A 289 -8.17 19.54 5.79
N SER A 290 -7.53 18.62 6.51
CA SER A 290 -6.45 18.87 7.47
C SER A 290 -5.56 17.64 7.59
N LEU A 291 -4.43 17.77 8.31
CA LEU A 291 -3.61 16.61 8.67
C LEU A 291 -4.41 15.64 9.54
N SER A 292 -4.20 14.36 9.33
CA SER A 292 -4.93 13.31 10.01
C SER A 292 -4.00 12.43 10.88
N ALA A 293 -4.51 12.03 12.05
CA ALA A 293 -3.99 10.93 12.84
C ALA A 293 -4.87 9.69 12.71
N ALA A 294 -5.98 9.78 11.98
CA ALA A 294 -6.96 8.72 11.88
C ALA A 294 -6.38 7.45 11.24
N THR A 295 -6.78 6.33 11.77
CA THR A 295 -6.50 5.00 11.25
C THR A 295 -7.80 4.32 10.88
N GLU A 296 -7.84 3.71 9.72
CA GLU A 296 -8.94 2.86 9.29
C GLU A 296 -8.40 1.50 8.86
N VAL A 297 -9.10 0.45 9.21
CA VAL A 297 -8.77 -0.93 8.85
C VAL A 297 -9.87 -1.50 7.95
N TRP A 298 -9.45 -2.24 6.94
CA TRP A 298 -10.32 -2.96 6.03
C TRP A 298 -10.41 -4.41 6.46
N THR A 299 -11.63 -4.92 6.52
CA THR A 299 -11.88 -6.34 6.74
C THR A 299 -12.92 -6.83 5.75
N THR A 300 -12.63 -7.93 5.09
CA THR A 300 -13.66 -8.65 4.33
C THR A 300 -14.53 -9.42 5.30
N SER A 301 -15.85 -9.45 5.04
CA SER A 301 -16.76 -10.26 5.85
C SER A 301 -16.42 -11.74 5.66
N SER A 302 -15.97 -12.40 6.71
CA SER A 302 -15.63 -13.83 6.71
C SER A 302 -16.84 -14.77 6.61
N SER A 303 -18.03 -14.24 6.37
CA SER A 303 -19.27 -15.01 6.34
C SER A 303 -19.81 -15.24 4.93
N PHE A 304 -19.01 -15.87 4.06
CA PHE A 304 -19.62 -16.63 2.97
C PHE A 304 -19.81 -18.09 3.43
N THR A 305 -20.99 -18.41 3.87
CA THR A 305 -21.41 -19.79 3.90
C THR A 305 -21.30 -20.30 2.45
N LYS A 306 -20.30 -21.12 2.11
CA LYS A 306 -20.30 -21.85 0.85
C LYS A 306 -21.63 -22.57 0.80
N ILE A 307 -22.53 -22.14 -0.07
CA ILE A 307 -23.67 -22.96 -0.45
C ILE A 307 -23.05 -24.07 -1.28
N ASN A 308 -22.77 -25.20 -0.63
CA ASN A 308 -22.38 -26.40 -1.35
C ASN A 308 -23.50 -26.72 -2.32
N THR A 309 -23.18 -26.78 -3.60
CA THR A 309 -24.08 -27.29 -4.66
C THR A 309 -24.66 -28.62 -4.20
N GLY A 310 -25.95 -28.63 -3.83
CA GLY A 310 -26.64 -29.82 -3.36
C GLY A 310 -27.52 -29.65 -2.11
N GLN A 311 -27.53 -28.50 -1.45
CA GLN A 311 -28.48 -28.26 -0.37
C GLN A 311 -29.82 -27.77 -0.92
N VAL A 312 -30.84 -28.58 -0.74
CA VAL A 312 -32.25 -28.24 -1.01
C VAL A 312 -32.84 -27.67 0.28
N TYR A 313 -33.25 -26.39 0.25
CA TYR A 313 -33.99 -25.80 1.35
C TYR A 313 -35.47 -26.16 1.24
N TYR A 314 -36.05 -26.70 2.31
CA TYR A 314 -37.48 -26.79 2.47
C TYR A 314 -37.94 -25.60 3.31
N ASN A 315 -38.77 -24.74 2.76
CA ASN A 315 -39.58 -23.86 3.56
C ASN A 315 -40.73 -24.67 4.15
N SER A 316 -40.81 -24.73 5.45
CA SER A 316 -41.92 -25.27 6.22
C SER A 316 -43.04 -24.22 6.32
#